data_f34291bf54ff778b36ab60e706170750
#
_entry.id   f34291bf54ff778b36ab60e706170750
#
_cell.length_a   1.000
_cell.length_b   1.000
_cell.length_c   1.000
_cell.angle_alpha   90.00
_cell.angle_beta   90.00
_cell.angle_gamma   90.00
#
_symmetry.space_group_name_H-M   'P 1'
#
loop_
_entity.id
_entity.type
_entity.pdbx_description
1 polymer ?
#
loop_
_entity_poly.entity_id
_entity_poly.type
_entity_poly.pdbx_seq_one_letter_code
_entity_poly.pdbx_strand_id
1 'polypeptide(L)'
;MENFDNLKKTPLFEKHCALGGKIVDFGGWALPVQYTSILDECKAVRERAGLFDVSHMGEVDIIGNDAYAYMQKMVTNDVTSMTPGRCRYAVMCYDNGGRRAYLQIRRRSLHAHRQRRQYRQGLCMAFRTCIR
;
A
#
# COMPACT_ATOMS: atom_id res chain seq x y z
N MET A 1 29.21 -4.14 -7.01
CA MET A 1 28.05 -3.99 -6.09
C MET A 1 27.24 -2.83 -6.62
N GLU A 2 25.98 -3.05 -6.93
CA GLU A 2 25.10 -1.94 -7.29
C GLU A 2 24.99 -1.01 -6.08
N ASN A 3 25.18 0.29 -6.32
CA ASN A 3 25.13 1.28 -5.26
C ASN A 3 23.69 1.73 -5.03
N PHE A 4 23.12 1.35 -3.89
CA PHE A 4 21.75 1.71 -3.47
C PHE A 4 21.71 2.91 -2.51
N ASP A 5 22.82 3.68 -2.40
CA ASP A 5 22.91 4.77 -1.42
C ASP A 5 21.93 5.92 -1.68
N ASN A 6 21.53 6.09 -2.94
CA ASN A 6 20.55 7.10 -3.33
C ASN A 6 19.08 6.65 -3.18
N LEU A 7 18.84 5.38 -2.81
CA LEU A 7 17.50 4.86 -2.65
C LEU A 7 17.07 4.86 -1.19
N LYS A 8 15.78 5.04 -0.96
CA LYS A 8 15.18 4.87 0.36
C LYS A 8 15.25 3.41 0.78
N LYS A 9 15.51 3.16 2.05
CA LYS A 9 15.61 1.81 2.62
C LYS A 9 14.47 1.61 3.61
N THR A 10 13.85 0.43 3.57
CA THR A 10 12.89 0.02 4.60
C THR A 10 13.62 -0.37 5.88
N PRO A 11 12.95 -0.45 7.03
CA PRO A 11 13.54 -0.97 8.26
C PRO A 11 14.05 -2.41 8.14
N LEU A 12 13.58 -3.16 7.13
CA LEU A 12 13.97 -4.55 6.88
C LEU A 12 15.08 -4.71 5.84
N PHE A 13 15.60 -3.61 5.28
CA PHE A 13 16.57 -3.64 4.18
C PHE A 13 17.77 -4.57 4.46
N GLU A 14 18.39 -4.44 5.63
CA GLU A 14 19.55 -5.28 6.02
C GLU A 14 19.17 -6.77 6.12
N LYS A 15 17.94 -7.07 6.52
CA LYS A 15 17.43 -8.44 6.57
C LYS A 15 17.22 -9.00 5.16
N HIS A 16 16.73 -8.19 4.22
CA HIS A 16 16.60 -8.59 2.83
C HIS A 16 17.95 -8.94 2.22
N CYS A 17 18.97 -8.11 2.47
CA CYS A 17 20.34 -8.37 2.02
C CYS A 17 20.91 -9.64 2.65
N ALA A 18 20.77 -9.82 3.96
CA ALA A 18 21.25 -10.99 4.69
C ALA A 18 20.59 -12.31 4.23
N LEU A 19 19.35 -12.25 3.77
CA LEU A 19 18.61 -13.39 3.22
C LEU A 19 18.89 -13.62 1.73
N GLY A 20 19.81 -12.88 1.12
CA GLY A 20 20.16 -13.04 -0.29
C GLY A 20 19.13 -12.48 -1.26
N GLY A 21 18.28 -11.53 -0.81
CA GLY A 21 17.31 -10.88 -1.66
C GLY A 21 17.98 -10.11 -2.79
N LYS A 22 17.50 -10.28 -4.02
CA LYS A 22 17.93 -9.52 -5.19
C LYS A 22 17.32 -8.12 -5.10
N ILE A 23 18.09 -7.17 -4.60
CA ILE A 23 17.65 -5.79 -4.42
C ILE A 23 17.60 -5.06 -5.77
N VAL A 24 16.54 -4.27 -5.98
CA VAL A 24 16.34 -3.43 -7.16
C VAL A 24 15.78 -2.07 -6.76
N ASP A 25 15.87 -1.08 -7.65
CA ASP A 25 15.11 0.17 -7.51
C ASP A 25 13.63 -0.09 -7.79
N PHE A 26 12.84 0.02 -6.75
CA PHE A 26 11.38 -0.08 -6.82
C PHE A 26 10.75 1.28 -6.48
N GLY A 27 10.68 2.14 -7.48
CA GLY A 27 10.09 3.48 -7.34
C GLY A 27 10.80 4.36 -6.31
N GLY A 28 12.12 4.33 -6.30
CA GLY A 28 12.96 5.09 -5.36
C GLY A 28 13.23 4.38 -4.03
N TRP A 29 12.82 3.13 -3.90
CA TRP A 29 13.10 2.28 -2.74
C TRP A 29 13.97 1.08 -3.13
N ALA A 30 14.97 0.76 -2.29
CA ALA A 30 15.76 -0.44 -2.41
C ALA A 30 14.97 -1.63 -1.83
N LEU A 31 14.36 -2.43 -2.69
CA LEU A 31 13.50 -3.57 -2.31
C LEU A 31 13.92 -4.86 -3.01
N PRO A 32 13.74 -6.03 -2.37
CA PRO A 32 14.01 -7.31 -3.00
C PRO A 32 12.91 -7.65 -4.02
N VAL A 33 13.30 -8.01 -5.24
CA VAL A 33 12.37 -8.51 -6.27
C VAL A 33 12.17 -10.00 -6.18
N GLN A 34 13.13 -10.72 -5.62
CA GLN A 34 13.10 -12.17 -5.38
C GLN A 34 14.21 -12.58 -4.40
N TYR A 35 14.09 -13.76 -3.84
CA TYR A 35 15.14 -14.43 -3.05
C TYR A 35 15.66 -15.67 -3.75
N THR A 36 14.78 -16.54 -4.20
CA THR A 36 15.11 -17.76 -4.93
C THR A 36 14.73 -17.64 -6.39
N SER A 37 13.42 -17.58 -6.67
CA SER A 37 12.86 -17.51 -8.02
C SER A 37 11.50 -16.85 -7.97
N ILE A 38 11.24 -15.90 -8.89
CA ILE A 38 9.94 -15.22 -8.99
C ILE A 38 8.80 -16.24 -9.14
N LEU A 39 8.97 -17.26 -9.97
CA LEU A 39 7.93 -18.26 -10.23
C LEU A 39 7.63 -19.11 -9.00
N ASP A 40 8.68 -19.60 -8.32
CA ASP A 40 8.50 -20.42 -7.12
C ASP A 40 7.91 -19.64 -5.96
N GLU A 41 8.31 -18.38 -5.80
CA GLU A 41 7.76 -17.49 -4.78
C GLU A 41 6.30 -17.15 -5.07
N CYS A 42 5.94 -16.86 -6.32
CA CYS A 42 4.55 -16.67 -6.73
C CYS A 42 3.70 -17.93 -6.47
N LYS A 43 4.25 -19.11 -6.77
CA LYS A 43 3.59 -20.39 -6.51
C LYS A 43 3.39 -20.60 -5.00
N ALA A 44 4.42 -20.31 -4.19
CA ALA A 44 4.34 -20.42 -2.74
C ALA A 44 3.24 -19.51 -2.14
N VAL A 45 3.10 -18.29 -2.64
CA VAL A 45 2.02 -17.38 -2.21
C VAL A 45 0.63 -17.94 -2.50
N ARG A 46 0.47 -18.63 -3.63
CA ARG A 46 -0.83 -19.20 -4.06
C ARG A 46 -1.18 -20.52 -3.38
N GLU A 47 -0.20 -21.36 -3.13
CA GLU A 47 -0.40 -22.73 -2.64
C GLU A 47 -0.12 -22.87 -1.14
N ARG A 48 0.62 -21.96 -0.55
CA ARG A 48 1.06 -22.04 0.85
C ARG A 48 0.85 -20.70 1.58
N ALA A 49 1.92 -19.91 1.71
CA ALA A 49 1.91 -18.61 2.34
C ALA A 49 2.99 -17.70 1.75
N GLY A 50 2.76 -16.39 1.79
CA GLY A 50 3.74 -15.37 1.41
C GLY A 50 3.83 -14.27 2.47
N LEU A 51 5.05 -13.82 2.73
CA LEU A 51 5.34 -12.67 3.59
C LEU A 51 5.93 -11.55 2.73
N PHE A 52 5.39 -10.34 2.87
CA PHE A 52 5.80 -9.20 2.06
C PHE A 52 6.20 -8.02 2.95
N ASP A 53 7.34 -7.40 2.64
CA ASP A 53 7.68 -6.09 3.18
C ASP A 53 6.89 -5.00 2.45
N VAL A 54 5.96 -4.38 3.15
CA VAL A 54 5.14 -3.27 2.65
C VAL A 54 5.46 -1.96 3.37
N SER A 55 6.59 -1.88 4.05
CA SER A 55 7.00 -0.70 4.85
C SER A 55 7.22 0.56 4.01
N HIS A 56 7.39 0.41 2.69
CA HIS A 56 7.48 1.54 1.75
C HIS A 56 6.13 2.19 1.45
N MET A 57 5.05 1.53 1.80
CA MET A 57 3.70 2.05 1.58
C MET A 57 3.21 2.90 2.74
N GLY A 58 2.33 3.85 2.45
CA GLY A 58 1.73 4.71 3.44
C GLY A 58 0.25 4.38 3.68
N GLU A 59 -0.30 4.83 4.79
CA GLU A 59 -1.70 4.65 5.19
C GLU A 59 -2.37 5.99 5.48
N VAL A 60 -3.60 6.18 4.98
CA VAL A 60 -4.44 7.35 5.26
C VAL A 60 -5.80 6.90 5.74
N ASP A 61 -6.17 7.31 6.95
CA ASP A 61 -7.54 7.17 7.44
C ASP A 61 -8.35 8.42 7.08
N ILE A 62 -9.47 8.24 6.40
CA ILE A 62 -10.42 9.31 6.09
C ILE A 62 -11.65 9.10 6.97
N ILE A 63 -11.89 10.03 7.88
CA ILE A 63 -12.89 9.91 8.93
C ILE A 63 -13.81 11.15 8.89
N GLY A 64 -15.10 10.92 9.04
CA GLY A 64 -16.11 11.97 9.12
C GLY A 64 -17.36 11.63 8.32
N ASN A 65 -18.40 12.43 8.48
CA ASN A 65 -19.68 12.21 7.81
C ASN A 65 -19.55 12.26 6.28
N ASP A 66 -18.66 13.10 5.77
CA ASP A 66 -18.45 13.31 4.34
C ASP A 66 -17.32 12.45 3.76
N ALA A 67 -16.72 11.53 4.55
CA ALA A 67 -15.61 10.70 4.13
C ALA A 67 -15.90 9.93 2.82
N TYR A 68 -17.14 9.45 2.68
CA TYR A 68 -17.59 8.75 1.47
C TYR A 68 -17.66 9.67 0.26
N ALA A 69 -18.32 10.81 0.40
CA ALA A 69 -18.46 11.79 -0.67
C ALA A 69 -17.08 12.30 -1.11
N TYR A 70 -16.18 12.54 -0.15
CA TYR A 70 -14.80 12.91 -0.43
C TYR A 70 -14.07 11.82 -1.23
N MET A 71 -14.13 10.56 -0.78
CA MET A 71 -13.46 9.45 -1.48
C MET A 71 -14.03 9.25 -2.88
N GLN A 72 -15.35 9.33 -3.06
CA GLN A 72 -15.99 9.22 -4.36
C GLN A 72 -15.49 10.30 -5.35
N LYS A 73 -15.20 11.49 -4.85
CA LYS A 73 -14.65 12.59 -5.66
C LYS A 73 -13.16 12.38 -6.01
N MET A 74 -12.40 11.72 -5.12
CA MET A 74 -10.94 11.60 -5.25
C MET A 74 -10.49 10.44 -6.11
N VAL A 75 -11.32 9.42 -6.30
CA VAL A 75 -10.94 8.18 -6.99
C VAL A 75 -11.81 7.90 -8.21
N THR A 76 -11.25 7.16 -9.15
CA THR A 76 -11.93 6.84 -10.42
C THR A 76 -13.01 5.78 -10.32
N ASN A 77 -12.99 4.99 -9.25
CA ASN A 77 -13.95 3.91 -9.05
C ASN A 77 -15.14 4.37 -8.20
N ASP A 78 -16.30 3.79 -8.46
CA ASP A 78 -17.44 3.94 -7.55
C ASP A 78 -17.17 3.23 -6.22
N VAL A 79 -17.13 4.01 -5.13
CA VAL A 79 -16.94 3.52 -3.77
C VAL A 79 -18.25 3.49 -2.97
N THR A 80 -19.35 4.02 -3.52
CA THR A 80 -20.64 4.13 -2.82
C THR A 80 -21.23 2.76 -2.50
N SER A 81 -21.01 1.78 -3.38
CA SER A 81 -21.48 0.40 -3.23
C SER A 81 -20.63 -0.46 -2.31
N MET A 82 -19.54 0.08 -1.73
CA MET A 82 -18.67 -0.70 -0.85
C MET A 82 -19.31 -0.92 0.52
N THR A 83 -19.41 -2.16 0.93
CA THR A 83 -19.82 -2.54 2.29
C THR A 83 -18.61 -2.64 3.24
N PRO A 84 -18.80 -2.56 4.57
CA PRO A 84 -17.74 -2.77 5.54
C PRO A 84 -16.98 -4.08 5.29
N GLY A 85 -15.65 -4.03 5.42
CA GLY A 85 -14.77 -5.18 5.17
C GLY A 85 -14.38 -5.40 3.69
N ARG A 86 -15.04 -4.75 2.75
CA ARG A 86 -14.66 -4.81 1.33
C ARG A 86 -13.46 -3.93 1.03
N CYS A 87 -12.65 -4.39 0.07
CA CYS A 87 -11.55 -3.63 -0.50
C CYS A 87 -11.77 -3.45 -2.00
N ARG A 88 -11.28 -2.34 -2.55
CA ARG A 88 -11.31 -2.04 -3.98
C ARG A 88 -10.02 -1.33 -4.39
N TYR A 89 -9.45 -1.77 -5.49
CA TYR A 89 -8.40 -1.01 -6.15
C TYR A 89 -9.01 0.20 -6.86
N ALA A 90 -8.36 1.33 -6.74
CA ALA A 90 -8.75 2.56 -7.42
C ALA A 90 -7.52 3.36 -7.83
N VAL A 91 -7.72 4.30 -8.71
CA VAL A 91 -6.70 5.24 -9.15
C VAL A 91 -7.13 6.64 -8.71
N MET A 92 -6.19 7.41 -8.21
CA MET A 92 -6.33 8.85 -8.02
C MET A 92 -5.64 9.56 -9.18
N CYS A 93 -6.31 10.52 -9.80
CA CYS A 93 -5.79 11.28 -10.93
C CYS A 93 -5.55 12.75 -10.58
N TYR A 94 -4.67 13.38 -11.34
CA TYR A 94 -4.61 14.85 -11.41
C TYR A 94 -5.72 15.37 -12.31
N ASP A 95 -6.05 16.65 -12.20
CA ASP A 95 -7.07 17.31 -13.00
C ASP A 95 -6.81 17.24 -14.52
N ASN A 96 -5.55 17.12 -14.91
CA ASN A 96 -5.13 16.94 -16.31
C ASN A 96 -5.21 15.48 -16.80
N GLY A 97 -5.80 14.57 -16.02
CA GLY A 97 -5.95 13.16 -16.36
C GLY A 97 -4.72 12.30 -16.09
N GLY A 98 -3.59 12.88 -15.68
CA GLY A 98 -2.40 12.11 -15.27
C GLY A 98 -2.67 11.32 -13.99
N ARG A 99 -2.12 10.11 -13.89
CA ARG A 99 -2.23 9.28 -12.67
C ARG A 99 -1.41 9.87 -11.53
N ARG A 100 -2.02 10.00 -10.38
CA ARG A 100 -1.36 10.46 -9.15
C ARG A 100 -0.92 9.31 -8.25
N ALA A 101 -1.80 8.34 -8.04
CA ALA A 101 -1.53 7.19 -7.18
C ALA A 101 -2.45 6.02 -7.50
N TYR A 102 -1.97 4.81 -7.21
CA TYR A 102 -2.81 3.62 -7.08
C TYR A 102 -3.20 3.47 -5.61
N LEU A 103 -4.47 3.21 -5.36
CA LEU A 103 -5.03 3.12 -4.02
C LEU A 103 -5.75 1.79 -3.83
N GLN A 104 -5.60 1.19 -2.67
CA GLN A 104 -6.51 0.16 -2.21
C GLN A 104 -7.38 0.74 -1.12
N ILE A 105 -8.64 0.95 -1.43
CA ILE A 105 -9.62 1.51 -0.51
C ILE A 105 -10.24 0.37 0.28
N ARG A 106 -10.27 0.51 1.60
CA ARG A 106 -10.97 -0.43 2.47
C ARG A 106 -11.99 0.32 3.31
N ARG A 107 -13.25 -0.12 3.25
CA ARG A 107 -14.28 0.37 4.16
C ARG A 107 -14.17 -0.33 5.51
N ARG A 108 -13.87 0.42 6.57
CA ARG A 108 -14.01 -0.05 7.95
C ARG A 108 -15.46 0.19 8.42
N SER A 109 -15.98 -0.66 9.32
CA SER A 109 -17.31 -0.41 9.90
C SER A 109 -17.27 0.88 10.70
N LEU A 110 -18.29 1.72 10.53
CA LEU A 110 -18.51 2.91 11.34
C LEU A 110 -18.94 2.50 12.77
N HIS A 111 -17.99 2.18 13.63
CA HIS A 111 -18.21 2.36 15.05
C HIS A 111 -17.55 3.68 15.42
N ALA A 112 -18.39 4.64 15.78
CA ALA A 112 -17.98 5.93 16.24
C ALA A 112 -17.25 5.78 17.59
N HIS A 113 -15.97 5.48 17.58
CA HIS A 113 -15.09 5.74 18.70
C HIS A 113 -14.44 7.10 18.52
N ARG A 114 -14.99 8.05 19.28
CA ARG A 114 -14.48 9.39 19.49
C ARG A 114 -13.11 9.29 20.19
N GLN A 115 -12.05 9.02 19.44
CA GLN A 115 -10.68 9.25 19.91
C GLN A 115 -10.06 10.38 19.12
N ARG A 116 -10.02 11.57 19.79
CA ARG A 116 -9.18 12.68 19.36
C ARG A 116 -7.72 12.22 19.43
N ARG A 117 -7.10 11.94 18.30
CA ARG A 117 -5.65 12.05 18.15
C ARG A 117 -5.38 13.04 17.03
N GLN A 118 -4.75 14.15 17.42
CA GLN A 118 -4.18 15.12 16.50
C GLN A 118 -3.06 14.41 15.73
N TYR A 119 -3.24 14.22 14.44
CA TYR A 119 -2.15 13.84 13.56
C TYR A 119 -1.61 15.08 12.87
N ARG A 120 -0.33 15.36 13.10
CA ARG A 120 0.44 16.34 12.34
C ARG A 120 0.51 15.88 10.88
N GLN A 121 0.45 16.84 9.98
CA GLN A 121 0.49 16.70 8.53
C GLN A 121 1.62 15.79 8.05
N GLY A 122 1.25 14.65 7.50
CA GLY A 122 2.09 13.75 6.74
C GLY A 122 1.16 12.78 6.04
N LEU A 123 1.05 12.91 4.72
CA LEU A 123 0.22 12.03 3.91
C LEU A 123 0.85 10.63 3.91
N CYS A 124 0.24 9.70 4.64
CA CYS A 124 0.66 8.32 4.71
C CYS A 124 -0.49 7.44 4.20
N MET A 125 -0.30 6.72 3.08
CA MET A 125 -1.34 5.86 2.48
C MET A 125 -1.01 4.40 2.67
N ALA A 126 -1.90 3.62 3.28
CA ALA A 126 -1.70 2.20 3.50
C ALA A 126 -2.40 1.31 2.52
N PHE A 127 -1.68 0.29 2.11
CA PHE A 127 -2.19 -0.79 1.31
C PHE A 127 -2.00 -2.11 2.06
N ARG A 128 -3.10 -2.74 2.47
CA ARG A 128 -3.06 -4.16 2.84
C ARG A 128 -3.53 -4.97 1.64
N THR A 129 -2.69 -5.83 1.15
CA THR A 129 -3.07 -6.83 0.16
C THR A 129 -4.08 -7.79 0.79
N CYS A 130 -5.32 -7.78 0.31
CA CYS A 130 -6.28 -8.83 0.64
C CYS A 130 -5.95 -10.05 -0.23
N ILE A 131 -5.28 -11.04 0.34
CA ILE A 131 -5.14 -12.36 -0.28
C ILE A 131 -6.33 -13.20 0.21
N ARG A 132 -7.10 -13.72 -0.72
CA ARG A 132 -8.02 -14.84 -0.49
C ARG A 132 -7.30 -16.14 -0.81
#